data_9cbe3c9dbd57fe7477ff4d143a8bb65b
#
_entry.id   9cbe3c9dbd57fe7477ff4d143a8bb65b
#
_cell.length_a   1.000
_cell.length_b   1.000
_cell.length_c   1.000
_cell.angle_alpha   90.00
_cell.angle_beta   90.00
_cell.angle_gamma   90.00
#
_symmetry.space_group_name_H-M   'P 1'
#
loop_
_entity.id
_entity.type
_entity.pdbx_description
1 polymer ?
#
loop_
_entity_poly.entity_id
_entity_poly.type
_entity_poly.pdbx_seq_one_letter_code
_entity_poly.pdbx_strand_id
1 'polypeptide(L)'
;KGEKYHNAYFDVYKNRWCHGDYILINSHGGVQIFGRSDATLNPGGVRIGTAEIYQVVEAINGILDSVIVGYSTGDDEEVVLFVKLENNTQLDDTLTTEIKSKVRVGCSPRHVPSKIIIAPDIPYTINGKKVEVAVKKLIHGEDVGNRDALANPESLDYFSNLRF
;
A
#
# COMPACT_ATOMS: atom_id res chain seq x y z
N LYS A 1 9.15 -30.31 5.87
CA LYS A 1 9.94 -29.05 5.90
C LYS A 1 10.10 -28.55 4.47
N GLY A 2 9.71 -27.28 4.17
CA GLY A 2 9.85 -26.70 2.83
C GLY A 2 8.54 -26.34 2.12
N GLU A 3 7.40 -26.85 2.57
CA GLU A 3 6.09 -26.59 1.95
C GLU A 3 5.74 -25.10 1.93
N LYS A 4 5.93 -24.38 3.05
CA LYS A 4 5.71 -22.92 3.11
C LYS A 4 6.58 -22.16 2.11
N TYR A 5 7.84 -22.59 1.94
CA TYR A 5 8.77 -21.99 0.98
C TYR A 5 8.33 -22.29 -0.46
N HIS A 6 7.95 -23.52 -0.74
CA HIS A 6 7.46 -23.92 -2.05
C HIS A 6 6.20 -23.13 -2.43
N ASN A 7 5.22 -23.09 -1.53
CA ASN A 7 3.97 -22.37 -1.76
C ASN A 7 4.20 -20.85 -1.93
N ALA A 8 5.17 -20.27 -1.22
CA ALA A 8 5.46 -18.85 -1.34
C ALA A 8 6.11 -18.45 -2.68
N TYR A 9 6.90 -19.33 -3.30
CA TYR A 9 7.75 -18.94 -4.43
C TYR A 9 7.57 -19.76 -5.70
N PHE A 10 6.99 -20.97 -5.64
CA PHE A 10 6.94 -21.91 -6.76
C PHE A 10 5.52 -22.43 -7.08
N ASP A 11 4.50 -22.00 -6.33
CA ASP A 11 3.12 -22.46 -6.52
C ASP A 11 2.48 -21.79 -7.74
N VAL A 12 2.75 -20.51 -7.97
CA VAL A 12 2.17 -19.73 -9.07
C VAL A 12 2.68 -20.19 -10.44
N TYR A 13 3.98 -20.45 -10.55
CA TYR A 13 4.61 -20.90 -11.80
C TYR A 13 5.42 -22.17 -11.56
N LYS A 14 5.02 -23.26 -12.20
CA LYS A 14 5.71 -24.55 -12.06
C LYS A 14 7.20 -24.43 -12.41
N ASN A 15 8.08 -24.81 -11.47
CA ASN A 15 9.55 -24.80 -11.62
C ASN A 15 10.15 -23.39 -11.90
N ARG A 16 9.45 -22.33 -11.59
CA ARG A 16 9.96 -20.96 -11.70
C ARG A 16 9.73 -20.21 -10.40
N TRP A 17 10.73 -19.47 -9.97
CA TRP A 17 10.62 -18.59 -8.82
C TRP A 17 9.72 -17.40 -9.15
N CYS A 18 8.67 -17.23 -8.37
CA CYS A 18 7.85 -16.03 -8.36
C CYS A 18 8.30 -15.13 -7.21
N HIS A 19 9.01 -14.04 -7.51
CA HIS A 19 9.46 -13.09 -6.48
C HIS A 19 8.28 -12.28 -5.93
N GLY A 20 7.26 -12.06 -6.76
CA GLY A 20 6.05 -11.34 -6.38
C GLY A 20 6.17 -9.82 -6.47
N ASP A 21 7.07 -9.31 -7.30
CA ASP A 21 7.16 -7.88 -7.59
C ASP A 21 6.46 -7.55 -8.92
N TYR A 22 5.89 -6.34 -8.98
CA TYR A 22 5.37 -5.74 -10.20
C TYR A 22 6.45 -4.87 -10.83
N ILE A 23 6.88 -5.23 -12.05
CA ILE A 23 7.99 -4.58 -12.73
C ILE A 23 7.65 -4.24 -14.18
N LEU A 24 8.31 -3.22 -14.70
CA LEU A 24 8.39 -2.90 -16.13
C LEU A 24 9.84 -3.07 -16.60
N ILE A 25 10.02 -3.77 -17.71
CA ILE A 25 11.31 -3.82 -18.42
C ILE A 25 11.16 -2.98 -19.68
N ASN A 26 11.95 -1.91 -19.79
CA ASN A 26 11.92 -1.02 -20.93
C ASN A 26 12.71 -1.59 -22.15
N SER A 27 12.60 -0.93 -23.30
CA SER A 27 13.26 -1.37 -24.55
C SER A 27 14.80 -1.39 -24.47
N HIS A 28 15.40 -0.73 -23.49
CA HIS A 28 16.84 -0.70 -23.26
C HIS A 28 17.31 -1.68 -22.18
N GLY A 29 16.41 -2.54 -21.68
CA GLY A 29 16.70 -3.51 -20.61
C GLY A 29 16.73 -2.92 -19.19
N GLY A 30 16.37 -1.64 -19.01
CA GLY A 30 16.19 -1.03 -17.70
C GLY A 30 14.96 -1.58 -16.99
N VAL A 31 15.06 -1.81 -15.68
CA VAL A 31 13.97 -2.35 -14.85
C VAL A 31 13.45 -1.26 -13.93
N GLN A 32 12.14 -1.04 -13.95
CA GLN A 32 11.42 -0.20 -13.01
C GLN A 32 10.54 -1.09 -12.12
N ILE A 33 10.67 -0.95 -10.80
CA ILE A 33 9.89 -1.72 -9.81
C ILE A 33 8.78 -0.81 -9.30
N PHE A 34 7.53 -1.27 -9.39
CA PHE A 34 6.34 -0.54 -8.93
C PHE A 34 5.85 -0.99 -7.55
N GLY A 35 6.49 -2.01 -6.97
CA GLY A 35 6.13 -2.58 -5.69
C GLY A 35 5.74 -4.05 -5.77
N ARG A 36 5.08 -4.55 -4.73
CA ARG A 36 4.61 -5.93 -4.65
C ARG A 36 3.40 -6.17 -5.56
N SER A 37 3.39 -7.31 -6.25
CA SER A 37 2.25 -7.68 -7.11
C SER A 37 0.97 -7.99 -6.33
N ASP A 38 1.12 -8.43 -5.06
CA ASP A 38 0.02 -8.69 -4.13
C ASP A 38 -0.51 -7.43 -3.42
N ALA A 39 0.28 -6.33 -3.43
CA ALA A 39 -0.10 -5.01 -2.95
C ALA A 39 -0.48 -4.03 -4.07
N THR A 40 -0.40 -4.45 -5.34
CA THR A 40 -0.79 -3.63 -6.49
C THR A 40 -2.25 -3.23 -6.39
N LEU A 41 -2.53 -1.94 -6.61
CA LEU A 41 -3.88 -1.40 -6.68
C LEU A 41 -4.48 -1.68 -8.07
N ASN A 42 -5.81 -1.80 -8.14
CA ASN A 42 -6.50 -2.12 -9.40
C ASN A 42 -7.79 -1.31 -9.62
N PRO A 43 -7.79 0.03 -9.42
CA PRO A 43 -8.98 0.84 -9.62
C PRO A 43 -9.41 0.87 -11.10
N GLY A 44 -10.68 0.55 -11.35
CA GLY A 44 -11.25 0.48 -12.71
C GLY A 44 -10.51 -0.51 -13.60
N GLY A 45 -9.96 -1.60 -13.06
CA GLY A 45 -9.25 -2.63 -13.81
C GLY A 45 -7.82 -2.26 -14.24
N VAL A 46 -7.29 -1.11 -13.81
CA VAL A 46 -5.93 -0.67 -14.15
C VAL A 46 -5.00 -0.90 -12.98
N ARG A 47 -3.94 -1.71 -13.20
CA ARG A 47 -2.92 -1.98 -12.19
C ARG A 47 -2.02 -0.78 -11.96
N ILE A 48 -1.87 -0.38 -10.69
CA ILE A 48 -1.09 0.77 -10.24
C ILE A 48 -0.15 0.32 -9.12
N GLY A 49 1.12 0.70 -9.21
CA GLY A 49 2.09 0.48 -8.13
C GLY A 49 1.90 1.45 -6.98
N THR A 50 2.21 1.02 -5.76
CA THR A 50 2.13 1.87 -4.57
C THR A 50 3.32 2.82 -4.42
N ALA A 51 4.50 2.43 -4.93
CA ALA A 51 5.76 3.13 -4.72
C ALA A 51 5.77 4.58 -5.25
N GLU A 52 5.18 4.81 -6.42
CA GLU A 52 5.12 6.14 -7.03
C GLU A 52 4.20 7.10 -6.24
N ILE A 53 3.15 6.55 -5.61
CA ILE A 53 2.26 7.35 -4.75
C ILE A 53 2.99 7.75 -3.47
N TYR A 54 3.75 6.84 -2.85
CA TYR A 54 4.54 7.15 -1.65
C TYR A 54 5.55 8.27 -1.90
N GLN A 55 6.27 8.23 -3.03
CA GLN A 55 7.24 9.27 -3.40
C GLN A 55 6.60 10.65 -3.47
N VAL A 56 5.38 10.75 -3.95
CA VAL A 56 4.65 12.03 -4.07
C VAL A 56 4.08 12.46 -2.73
N VAL A 57 3.43 11.54 -2.00
CA VAL A 57 2.71 11.85 -0.76
C VAL A 57 3.67 12.19 0.37
N GLU A 58 4.74 11.41 0.54
CA GLU A 58 5.71 11.60 1.64
C GLU A 58 6.66 12.78 1.41
N ALA A 59 6.62 13.39 0.23
CA ALA A 59 7.28 14.66 -0.04
C ALA A 59 6.43 15.89 0.35
N ILE A 60 5.19 15.70 0.84
CA ILE A 60 4.30 16.77 1.27
C ILE A 60 4.63 17.15 2.72
N ASN A 61 4.83 18.45 2.97
CA ASN A 61 5.10 18.95 4.31
C ASN A 61 3.94 18.57 5.27
N GLY A 62 4.29 18.12 6.48
CA GLY A 62 3.33 17.70 7.48
C GLY A 62 2.93 16.22 7.40
N ILE A 63 3.34 15.49 6.36
CA ILE A 63 3.16 14.03 6.28
C ILE A 63 4.48 13.34 6.66
N LEU A 64 4.44 12.56 7.73
CA LEU A 64 5.57 11.77 8.21
C LEU A 64 5.71 10.45 7.47
N ASP A 65 4.58 9.82 7.16
CA ASP A 65 4.53 8.48 6.60
C ASP A 65 3.15 8.20 6.00
N SER A 66 3.06 7.15 5.17
CA SER A 66 1.80 6.76 4.55
C SER A 66 1.73 5.28 4.25
N VAL A 67 0.52 4.73 4.16
CA VAL A 67 0.25 3.42 3.54
C VAL A 67 -1.00 3.52 2.67
N ILE A 68 -0.92 2.95 1.46
CA ILE A 68 -2.01 2.96 0.50
C ILE A 68 -2.44 1.54 0.18
N VAL A 69 -3.74 1.32 0.13
CA VAL A 69 -4.32 0.00 -0.14
C VAL A 69 -5.57 0.14 -1.01
N GLY A 70 -5.88 -0.93 -1.72
CA GLY A 70 -7.15 -1.07 -2.42
C GLY A 70 -8.23 -1.62 -1.48
N TYR A 71 -9.37 -0.95 -1.43
CA TYR A 71 -10.57 -1.42 -0.73
C TYR A 71 -11.59 -1.89 -1.76
N SER A 72 -11.96 -3.18 -1.68
CA SER A 72 -12.93 -3.78 -2.61
C SER A 72 -14.35 -3.31 -2.31
N THR A 73 -15.03 -2.78 -3.32
CA THR A 73 -16.42 -2.30 -3.25
C THR A 73 -17.39 -3.19 -4.05
N GLY A 74 -17.09 -4.48 -4.19
CA GLY A 74 -17.79 -5.44 -5.02
C GLY A 74 -17.09 -5.61 -6.36
N ASP A 75 -17.54 -4.89 -7.41
CA ASP A 75 -16.98 -5.06 -8.76
C ASP A 75 -15.75 -4.18 -9.03
N ASP A 76 -15.42 -3.24 -8.14
CA ASP A 76 -14.27 -2.32 -8.31
C ASP A 76 -13.45 -2.20 -7.02
N GLU A 77 -12.33 -1.52 -7.11
CA GLU A 77 -11.42 -1.24 -6.01
C GLU A 77 -11.25 0.27 -5.81
N GLU A 78 -11.59 0.75 -4.61
CA GLU A 78 -11.30 2.13 -4.18
C GLU A 78 -9.86 2.23 -3.65
N VAL A 79 -9.16 3.29 -4.03
CA VAL A 79 -7.82 3.60 -3.51
C VAL A 79 -7.97 4.36 -2.19
N VAL A 80 -7.51 3.75 -1.09
CA VAL A 80 -7.55 4.32 0.26
C VAL A 80 -6.13 4.62 0.74
N LEU A 81 -5.87 5.88 1.05
CA LEU A 81 -4.61 6.36 1.57
C LEU A 81 -4.72 6.63 3.07
N PHE A 82 -3.87 6.02 3.85
CA PHE A 82 -3.67 6.35 5.26
C PHE A 82 -2.41 7.19 5.40
N VAL A 83 -2.47 8.27 6.17
CA VAL A 83 -1.36 9.19 6.41
C VAL A 83 -1.08 9.32 7.91
N LYS A 84 0.20 9.26 8.26
CA LYS A 84 0.69 9.65 9.58
C LYS A 84 1.17 11.10 9.49
N LEU A 85 0.59 11.97 10.29
CA LEU A 85 0.87 13.40 10.25
C LEU A 85 1.87 13.81 11.35
N GLU A 86 2.55 14.92 11.12
CA GLU A 86 3.30 15.63 12.17
C GLU A 86 2.36 16.13 13.26
N ASN A 87 2.89 16.28 14.50
CA ASN A 87 2.08 16.62 15.70
C ASN A 87 1.22 17.89 15.58
N ASN A 88 1.61 18.85 14.73
CA ASN A 88 0.91 20.12 14.57
C ASN A 88 0.16 20.24 13.24
N THR A 89 0.06 19.14 12.49
CA THR A 89 -0.62 19.10 11.19
C THR A 89 -2.01 18.50 11.35
N GLN A 90 -2.99 19.04 10.64
CA GLN A 90 -4.35 18.53 10.57
C GLN A 90 -4.68 18.15 9.13
N LEU A 91 -5.41 17.05 8.97
CA LEU A 91 -5.96 16.65 7.67
C LEU A 91 -7.23 17.47 7.38
N ASP A 92 -7.03 18.72 7.00
CA ASP A 92 -8.08 19.63 6.57
C ASP A 92 -8.34 19.52 5.04
N ASP A 93 -9.28 20.32 4.55
CA ASP A 93 -9.62 20.38 3.12
C ASP A 93 -8.43 20.87 2.27
N THR A 94 -7.56 21.72 2.82
CA THR A 94 -6.38 22.25 2.15
C THR A 94 -5.38 21.13 1.89
N LEU A 95 -4.96 20.40 2.95
CA LEU A 95 -4.03 19.30 2.84
C LEU A 95 -4.60 18.15 2.00
N THR A 96 -5.89 17.84 2.18
CA THR A 96 -6.60 16.84 1.35
C THR A 96 -6.55 17.19 -0.13
N THR A 97 -6.81 18.46 -0.49
CA THR A 97 -6.76 18.95 -1.87
C THR A 97 -5.34 18.93 -2.41
N GLU A 98 -4.35 19.33 -1.61
CA GLU A 98 -2.93 19.28 -1.98
C GLU A 98 -2.50 17.86 -2.31
N ILE A 99 -2.79 16.88 -1.43
CA ILE A 99 -2.45 15.46 -1.65
C ILE A 99 -3.05 14.97 -2.98
N LYS A 100 -4.37 15.19 -3.19
CA LYS A 100 -5.05 14.76 -4.40
C LYS A 100 -4.49 15.42 -5.66
N SER A 101 -4.17 16.70 -5.59
CA SER A 101 -3.59 17.46 -6.70
C SER A 101 -2.19 16.97 -7.05
N LYS A 102 -1.31 16.81 -6.04
CA LYS A 102 0.06 16.34 -6.25
C LYS A 102 0.10 14.91 -6.80
N VAL A 103 -0.75 14.01 -6.28
CA VAL A 103 -0.85 12.64 -6.82
C VAL A 103 -1.37 12.64 -8.26
N ARG A 104 -2.37 13.48 -8.58
CA ARG A 104 -2.89 13.61 -9.95
C ARG A 104 -1.82 14.04 -10.93
N VAL A 105 -1.00 15.02 -10.54
CA VAL A 105 0.05 15.61 -11.40
C VAL A 105 1.30 14.73 -11.45
N GLY A 106 1.75 14.21 -10.31
CA GLY A 106 2.98 13.42 -10.19
C GLY A 106 2.83 11.98 -10.69
N CYS A 107 1.62 11.42 -10.63
CA CYS A 107 1.32 10.07 -11.11
C CYS A 107 0.29 10.10 -12.24
N SER A 108 -1.00 9.97 -11.91
CA SER A 108 -2.11 10.14 -12.87
C SER A 108 -3.45 10.31 -12.13
N PRO A 109 -4.55 10.67 -12.84
CA PRO A 109 -5.88 10.74 -12.24
C PRO A 109 -6.35 9.44 -11.57
N ARG A 110 -5.89 8.28 -12.04
CA ARG A 110 -6.27 6.95 -11.48
C ARG A 110 -5.58 6.62 -10.16
N HIS A 111 -4.46 7.29 -9.85
CA HIS A 111 -3.72 7.14 -8.59
C HIS A 111 -4.33 7.95 -7.44
N VAL A 112 -5.23 8.89 -7.76
CA VAL A 112 -5.81 9.79 -6.77
C VAL A 112 -6.66 8.99 -5.78
N PRO A 113 -6.35 9.04 -4.46
CA PRO A 113 -7.11 8.30 -3.49
C PRO A 113 -8.55 8.83 -3.40
N SER A 114 -9.52 7.91 -3.32
CA SER A 114 -10.92 8.23 -3.06
C SER A 114 -11.10 8.68 -1.61
N LYS A 115 -10.40 8.02 -0.69
CA LYS A 115 -10.42 8.31 0.76
C LYS A 115 -9.00 8.57 1.26
N ILE A 116 -8.87 9.58 2.15
CA ILE A 116 -7.63 9.88 2.88
C ILE A 116 -7.99 9.88 4.36
N ILE A 117 -7.26 9.10 5.16
CA ILE A 117 -7.58 8.83 6.56
C ILE A 117 -6.30 8.98 7.39
N ILE A 118 -6.40 9.64 8.55
CA ILE A 118 -5.28 9.72 9.49
C ILE A 118 -5.10 8.37 10.17
N ALA A 119 -3.87 7.86 10.17
CA ALA A 119 -3.48 6.72 10.97
C ALA A 119 -2.47 7.17 12.06
N PRO A 120 -2.59 6.68 13.29
CA PRO A 120 -1.68 7.04 14.38
C PRO A 120 -0.26 6.52 14.13
N ASP A 121 -0.13 5.39 13.46
CA ASP A 121 1.14 4.81 13.02
C ASP A 121 0.97 3.95 11.77
N ILE A 122 2.06 3.77 11.02
CA ILE A 122 2.10 2.92 9.83
C ILE A 122 2.84 1.62 10.16
N PRO A 123 2.26 0.44 9.86
CA PRO A 123 2.86 -0.84 10.20
C PRO A 123 4.03 -1.19 9.27
N TYR A 124 5.13 -1.67 9.90
CA TYR A 124 6.34 -2.11 9.22
C TYR A 124 6.76 -3.51 9.66
N THR A 125 7.38 -4.24 8.75
CA THR A 125 8.13 -5.44 9.13
C THR A 125 9.40 -5.04 9.89
N ILE A 126 10.00 -6.00 10.65
CA ILE A 126 11.30 -5.82 11.32
C ILE A 126 12.40 -5.36 10.33
N ASN A 127 12.27 -5.71 9.05
CA ASN A 127 13.21 -5.29 8.00
C ASN A 127 12.84 -3.94 7.35
N GLY A 128 11.96 -3.14 7.94
CA GLY A 128 11.60 -1.80 7.48
C GLY A 128 10.77 -1.75 6.19
N LYS A 129 9.97 -2.79 5.90
CA LYS A 129 9.05 -2.80 4.76
C LYS A 129 7.63 -2.53 5.21
N LYS A 130 6.91 -1.65 4.50
CA LYS A 130 5.47 -1.42 4.71
C LYS A 130 4.68 -2.71 4.47
N VAL A 131 3.60 -2.91 5.23
CA VAL A 131 2.80 -4.15 5.18
C VAL A 131 1.40 -3.89 4.62
N GLU A 132 1.34 -3.39 3.37
CA GLU A 132 0.09 -3.07 2.66
C GLU A 132 -0.91 -4.23 2.67
N VAL A 133 -0.42 -5.45 2.44
CA VAL A 133 -1.27 -6.66 2.40
C VAL A 133 -1.95 -6.90 3.76
N ALA A 134 -1.24 -6.67 4.88
CA ALA A 134 -1.81 -6.81 6.20
C ALA A 134 -2.88 -5.74 6.47
N VAL A 135 -2.59 -4.47 6.11
CA VAL A 135 -3.57 -3.38 6.21
C VAL A 135 -4.81 -3.68 5.37
N LYS A 136 -4.62 -4.09 4.10
CA LYS A 136 -5.72 -4.46 3.19
C LYS A 136 -6.61 -5.54 3.82
N LYS A 137 -6.04 -6.60 4.36
CA LYS A 137 -6.78 -7.68 5.04
C LYS A 137 -7.60 -7.16 6.20
N LEU A 138 -6.98 -6.39 7.10
CA LEU A 138 -7.65 -5.88 8.30
C LEU A 138 -8.84 -4.99 7.98
N ILE A 139 -8.73 -4.08 7.02
CA ILE A 139 -9.85 -3.21 6.64
C ILE A 139 -10.99 -3.97 5.94
N HIS A 140 -10.74 -5.19 5.44
CA HIS A 140 -11.76 -6.11 4.94
C HIS A 140 -12.31 -7.06 6.02
N GLY A 141 -11.86 -6.91 7.28
CA GLY A 141 -12.29 -7.76 8.40
C GLY A 141 -11.63 -9.14 8.43
N GLU A 142 -10.55 -9.34 7.67
CA GLU A 142 -9.77 -10.57 7.67
C GLU A 142 -8.69 -10.53 8.75
N ASP A 143 -8.32 -11.70 9.29
CA ASP A 143 -7.24 -11.80 10.28
C ASP A 143 -5.84 -11.79 9.64
N VAL A 144 -4.88 -11.27 10.39
CA VAL A 144 -3.46 -11.25 10.02
C VAL A 144 -2.64 -12.13 10.95
N GLY A 145 -2.21 -13.28 10.43
CA GLY A 145 -1.65 -14.34 11.25
C GLY A 145 -0.24 -14.15 11.79
N ASN A 146 0.64 -13.35 11.21
CA ASN A 146 2.06 -13.30 11.61
C ASN A 146 2.47 -11.91 12.12
N ARG A 147 1.96 -11.53 13.29
CA ARG A 147 2.27 -10.26 13.93
C ARG A 147 3.71 -10.18 14.45
N ASP A 148 4.34 -11.32 14.75
CA ASP A 148 5.71 -11.38 15.29
C ASP A 148 6.79 -10.92 14.28
N ALA A 149 6.45 -10.84 13.00
CA ALA A 149 7.34 -10.34 11.96
C ALA A 149 7.34 -8.80 11.83
N LEU A 150 6.52 -8.11 12.63
CA LEU A 150 6.37 -6.65 12.58
C LEU A 150 7.26 -5.97 13.62
N ALA A 151 7.74 -4.77 13.25
CA ALA A 151 8.48 -3.90 14.16
C ALA A 151 7.55 -3.19 15.17
N ASN A 152 6.31 -2.91 14.74
CA ASN A 152 5.28 -2.21 15.51
C ASN A 152 3.90 -2.90 15.36
N PRO A 153 3.73 -4.12 15.88
CA PRO A 153 2.51 -4.91 15.70
C PRO A 153 1.23 -4.24 16.24
N GLU A 154 1.36 -3.38 17.26
CA GLU A 154 0.27 -2.60 17.84
C GLU A 154 -0.37 -1.62 16.86
N SER A 155 0.38 -1.17 15.85
CA SER A 155 -0.15 -0.30 14.80
C SER A 155 -1.29 -0.94 14.00
N LEU A 156 -1.34 -2.28 13.93
CA LEU A 156 -2.40 -3.01 13.25
C LEU A 156 -3.76 -2.90 13.95
N ASP A 157 -3.78 -2.66 15.26
CA ASP A 157 -5.02 -2.61 16.04
C ASP A 157 -5.93 -1.44 15.59
N TYR A 158 -5.33 -0.34 15.14
CA TYR A 158 -6.07 0.75 14.53
C TYR A 158 -6.84 0.29 13.28
N PHE A 159 -6.16 -0.41 12.36
CA PHE A 159 -6.77 -0.85 11.09
C PHE A 159 -7.81 -1.94 11.30
N SER A 160 -7.65 -2.80 12.30
CA SER A 160 -8.64 -3.85 12.63
C SER A 160 -9.97 -3.30 13.15
N ASN A 161 -9.96 -2.08 13.70
CA ASN A 161 -11.15 -1.42 14.24
C ASN A 161 -11.86 -0.51 13.23
N LEU A 162 -11.26 -0.28 12.05
CA LEU A 162 -11.89 0.51 11.00
C LEU A 162 -13.09 -0.23 10.38
N ARG A 163 -14.11 0.55 10.02
CA ARG A 163 -15.27 0.08 9.25
C ARG A 163 -15.50 1.05 8.10
N PHE A 164 -15.65 0.52 6.91
CA PHE A 164 -15.88 1.25 5.66
C PHE A 164 -17.32 1.11 5.18
#